data_709caf013f6a35d8c79fcfaedecb6d58
#
_entry.id   709caf013f6a35d8c79fcfaedecb6d58
#
_cell.length_a   1.000
_cell.length_b   1.000
_cell.length_c   1.000
_cell.angle_alpha   90.00
_cell.angle_beta   90.00
_cell.angle_gamma   90.00
#
_symmetry.space_group_name_H-M   'P 1'
#
loop_
_entity.id
_entity.type
_entity.pdbx_description
1 polymer ?
#
loop_
_entity_poly.entity_id
_entity_poly.type
_entity_poly.pdbx_seq_one_letter_code
_entity_poly.pdbx_strand_id
1 'polypeptide(L)'
;MKKLCVSALTLCAVMNIFGQEVIWQKDIKSSTQDFLSQVTTTIDRQYLITGSSIQSKKLSTETKQNNGYDFHLVKLNQQGEEVWEKFFAGKNHDFLSATVNTQEGGFLLAGTSYSGKGLDKKEDSKGGSDIWLIRINESGDELWQKTIGGASDEEARSVIQTTDLGFFVAGNVQNAAKGYGSKDVLIIRLDKNGGIASQIIIGGKGLDEVEKMVPTKDGGALLGVYSRSNTGGSKKTENYGEGDYWIIKLNKDGKVEWEKNYGGKGDDHVRTLALTSTGYLIGGESRSERSGNKTAGLEEGTDLWLVSLDERGEEIWQKSYSFKNRDVLMGMSVITKSQEERAKNKEVTTGILLGGYTQAEGRIETDDETFWMLYVDQNGNEQWRKHVKGESRKREERLSDIKLNRDGSIILAGTSAEELGKENWKIVKLGDQQVDQLIEKHDIKIYPNPVSDYAYVEIGFDFKEADITLYDMGGRQLQSVNTKNKVTKINTQALVQGAYLITIKTDTNKTASAKLIKK
;
A
#
# COMPACT_ATOMS: atom_id res chain seq x y z
N MET A 1 24.98 -52.78 49.23
CA MET A 1 23.88 -52.17 48.44
C MET A 1 24.23 -50.70 48.22
N LYS A 2 24.75 -50.41 47.03
CA LYS A 2 25.09 -49.02 46.60
C LYS A 2 23.96 -48.49 45.77
N LYS A 3 23.30 -47.42 46.21
CA LYS A 3 22.28 -46.71 45.42
C LYS A 3 22.98 -45.80 44.43
N LEU A 4 22.76 -46.04 43.13
CA LEU A 4 23.11 -45.14 42.05
C LEU A 4 22.08 -44.02 42.01
N CYS A 5 22.51 -42.78 42.25
CA CYS A 5 21.71 -41.60 41.90
C CYS A 5 21.92 -41.26 40.41
N VAL A 6 20.91 -41.43 39.62
CA VAL A 6 20.87 -40.95 38.23
C VAL A 6 20.40 -39.51 38.30
N SER A 7 21.30 -38.57 38.06
CA SER A 7 20.96 -37.15 37.85
C SER A 7 20.37 -36.96 36.45
N ALA A 8 19.09 -36.73 36.37
CA ALA A 8 18.43 -36.29 35.14
C ALA A 8 18.84 -34.83 34.84
N LEU A 9 19.74 -34.63 33.92
CA LEU A 9 19.98 -33.31 33.30
C LEU A 9 18.76 -32.95 32.45
N THR A 10 17.90 -32.10 33.02
CA THR A 10 16.82 -31.47 32.25
C THR A 10 17.44 -30.40 31.35
N LEU A 11 17.56 -30.73 30.07
CA LEU A 11 17.94 -29.77 29.04
C LEU A 11 16.77 -28.82 28.88
N CYS A 12 16.79 -27.66 29.53
CA CYS A 12 15.92 -26.55 29.23
C CYS A 12 16.30 -26.03 27.86
N ALA A 13 15.62 -26.53 26.82
CA ALA A 13 15.58 -25.86 25.54
C ALA A 13 14.89 -24.52 25.77
N VAL A 14 15.67 -23.44 25.81
CA VAL A 14 15.16 -22.07 25.71
C VAL A 14 14.61 -21.97 24.30
N MET A 15 13.32 -22.25 24.14
CA MET A 15 12.59 -21.79 22.95
C MET A 15 12.61 -20.26 23.01
N ASN A 16 13.49 -19.65 22.24
CA ASN A 16 13.36 -18.23 21.91
C ASN A 16 12.03 -18.08 21.16
N ILE A 17 10.99 -17.73 21.90
CA ILE A 17 9.74 -17.26 21.32
C ILE A 17 10.08 -15.89 20.75
N PHE A 18 10.40 -15.82 19.47
CA PHE A 18 10.52 -14.56 18.73
C PHE A 18 9.12 -13.95 18.67
N GLY A 19 8.74 -13.22 19.72
CA GLY A 19 7.47 -12.53 19.79
C GLY A 19 7.45 -11.29 18.91
N GLN A 20 6.31 -11.00 18.35
CA GLN A 20 6.03 -9.69 17.80
C GLN A 20 5.91 -8.71 18.95
N GLU A 21 6.52 -7.54 18.82
CA GLU A 21 6.42 -6.45 19.78
C GLU A 21 5.55 -5.34 19.19
N VAL A 22 4.48 -4.97 19.89
CA VAL A 22 3.70 -3.78 19.54
C VAL A 22 4.52 -2.55 19.93
N ILE A 23 5.05 -1.83 18.93
CA ILE A 23 5.80 -0.58 19.15
C ILE A 23 4.83 0.52 19.58
N TRP A 24 3.72 0.66 18.87
CA TRP A 24 2.59 1.51 19.24
C TRP A 24 1.31 1.05 18.52
N GLN A 25 0.18 1.43 19.09
CA GLN A 25 -1.15 1.25 18.53
C GLN A 25 -1.93 2.55 18.60
N LYS A 26 -2.73 2.82 17.59
CA LYS A 26 -3.65 3.97 17.53
C LYS A 26 -5.02 3.51 17.07
N ASP A 27 -6.03 3.83 17.88
CA ASP A 27 -7.43 3.68 17.50
C ASP A 27 -7.99 5.06 17.14
N ILE A 28 -8.60 5.17 15.96
CA ILE A 28 -9.27 6.39 15.49
C ILE A 28 -10.76 6.07 15.47
N LYS A 29 -11.51 6.75 16.34
CA LYS A 29 -12.91 6.44 16.59
C LYS A 29 -13.81 7.55 16.07
N SER A 30 -14.82 7.17 15.31
CA SER A 30 -15.99 8.01 15.04
C SER A 30 -17.22 7.47 15.76
N SER A 31 -18.37 8.07 15.52
CA SER A 31 -19.65 7.60 16.06
C SER A 31 -20.42 6.69 15.09
N THR A 32 -19.81 6.36 13.95
CA THR A 32 -20.43 5.64 12.84
C THR A 32 -19.48 4.57 12.32
N GLN A 33 -19.94 3.82 11.34
CA GLN A 33 -19.08 2.90 10.59
C GLN A 33 -18.05 3.68 9.77
N ASP A 34 -16.79 3.38 9.96
CA ASP A 34 -15.68 4.00 9.24
C ASP A 34 -15.06 3.01 8.26
N PHE A 35 -14.77 3.47 7.03
CA PHE A 35 -14.09 2.68 6.01
C PHE A 35 -12.63 3.12 5.91
N LEU A 36 -11.71 2.26 6.30
CA LEU A 36 -10.28 2.49 6.10
C LEU A 36 -9.89 1.95 4.72
N SER A 37 -9.26 2.80 3.91
CA SER A 37 -8.86 2.42 2.54
C SER A 37 -7.39 2.04 2.47
N GLN A 38 -6.50 2.85 3.06
CA GLN A 38 -5.07 2.67 2.84
C GLN A 38 -4.23 3.34 3.93
N VAL A 39 -3.04 2.78 4.18
CA VAL A 39 -1.94 3.48 4.85
C VAL A 39 -0.84 3.81 3.85
N THR A 40 -0.41 5.06 3.84
CA THR A 40 0.66 5.54 2.96
C THR A 40 1.83 6.01 3.80
N THR A 41 2.97 5.33 3.68
CA THR A 41 4.20 5.70 4.40
C THR A 41 4.93 6.79 3.61
N THR A 42 5.21 7.90 4.26
CA THR A 42 5.97 9.01 3.68
C THR A 42 7.48 8.75 3.73
N ILE A 43 8.23 9.53 2.97
CA ILE A 43 9.70 9.44 2.92
C ILE A 43 10.33 9.62 4.30
N ASP A 44 9.78 10.51 5.13
CA ASP A 44 10.23 10.80 6.49
C ASP A 44 9.64 9.86 7.55
N ARG A 45 9.11 8.70 7.13
CA ARG A 45 8.50 7.64 7.96
C ARG A 45 7.30 8.10 8.78
N GLN A 46 6.62 9.13 8.35
CA GLN A 46 5.29 9.46 8.83
C GLN A 46 4.26 8.61 8.09
N TYR A 47 3.03 8.60 8.57
CA TYR A 47 1.96 7.77 8.03
C TYR A 47 0.75 8.64 7.71
N LEU A 48 0.25 8.55 6.48
CA LEU A 48 -1.05 9.07 6.13
C LEU A 48 -2.04 7.91 6.10
N ILE A 49 -2.97 7.92 7.02
CA ILE A 49 -4.09 6.97 7.09
C ILE A 49 -5.26 7.62 6.36
N THR A 50 -5.86 6.90 5.43
CA THR A 50 -6.93 7.44 4.59
C THR A 50 -8.11 6.49 4.50
N GLY A 51 -9.28 7.07 4.39
CA GLY A 51 -10.53 6.34 4.29
C GLY A 51 -11.74 7.28 4.21
N SER A 52 -12.87 6.81 4.69
CA SER A 52 -14.11 7.57 4.64
C SER A 52 -14.89 7.42 5.94
N SER A 53 -15.33 8.56 6.48
CA SER A 53 -16.07 8.64 7.75
C SER A 53 -17.15 9.71 7.66
N ILE A 54 -18.17 9.60 8.51
CA ILE A 54 -19.16 10.66 8.69
C ILE A 54 -18.65 11.62 9.75
N GLN A 55 -18.51 12.89 9.41
CA GLN A 55 -18.09 13.91 10.37
C GLN A 55 -19.07 14.01 11.55
N SER A 56 -18.55 13.94 12.78
CA SER A 56 -19.37 14.17 13.95
C SER A 56 -19.82 15.64 14.01
N LYS A 57 -21.09 15.88 14.31
CA LYS A 57 -21.73 17.22 14.35
C LYS A 57 -21.06 18.25 15.27
N LYS A 58 -20.02 17.90 16.01
CA LYS A 58 -19.33 18.78 16.98
C LYS A 58 -18.41 19.84 16.36
N LEU A 59 -18.08 19.73 15.07
CA LEU A 59 -17.17 20.69 14.41
C LEU A 59 -17.84 21.76 13.56
N SER A 60 -19.14 21.74 13.37
CA SER A 60 -19.82 22.78 12.57
C SER A 60 -20.62 23.76 13.43
N THR A 61 -20.05 24.93 13.65
CA THR A 61 -20.82 26.13 14.11
C THR A 61 -21.68 26.73 13.00
N GLU A 62 -21.71 26.15 11.82
CA GLU A 62 -22.53 26.58 10.68
C GLU A 62 -23.38 25.43 10.15
N THR A 63 -24.57 25.79 9.70
CA THR A 63 -25.67 24.98 9.15
C THR A 63 -25.31 24.24 7.84
N LYS A 64 -24.11 23.66 7.72
CA LYS A 64 -23.73 22.85 6.57
C LYS A 64 -24.24 21.42 6.80
N GLN A 65 -25.35 21.08 6.16
CA GLN A 65 -25.85 19.71 6.14
C GLN A 65 -24.96 18.86 5.25
N ASN A 66 -24.04 18.14 5.89
CA ASN A 66 -23.37 16.99 5.31
C ASN A 66 -24.14 15.75 5.78
N ASN A 67 -24.67 14.97 4.84
CA ASN A 67 -25.49 13.80 5.12
C ASN A 67 -24.80 12.50 4.70
N GLY A 68 -23.50 12.51 4.42
CA GLY A 68 -22.77 11.40 3.83
C GLY A 68 -21.40 11.13 4.44
N TYR A 69 -20.77 10.13 3.89
CA TYR A 69 -19.36 9.87 4.12
C TYR A 69 -18.50 10.89 3.37
N ASP A 70 -17.41 11.30 3.99
CA ASP A 70 -16.42 12.21 3.43
C ASP A 70 -15.05 11.55 3.36
N PHE A 71 -14.16 12.04 2.52
CA PHE A 71 -12.76 11.68 2.58
C PHE A 71 -12.21 12.08 3.94
N HIS A 72 -11.68 11.12 4.67
CA HIS A 72 -11.10 11.30 5.99
C HIS A 72 -9.61 10.94 5.95
N LEU A 73 -8.79 11.86 6.43
CA LEU A 73 -7.34 11.76 6.44
C LEU A 73 -6.79 12.04 7.83
N VAL A 74 -5.93 11.16 8.32
CA VAL A 74 -5.21 11.34 9.57
C VAL A 74 -3.73 11.14 9.34
N LYS A 75 -2.92 12.16 9.57
CA LYS A 75 -1.46 12.06 9.49
C LYS A 75 -0.87 11.80 10.86
N LEU A 76 -0.08 10.73 10.97
CA LEU A 76 0.62 10.34 12.18
C LEU A 76 2.13 10.52 11.99
N ASN A 77 2.83 10.94 13.05
CA ASN A 77 4.28 10.97 13.07
C ASN A 77 4.88 9.55 13.26
N GLN A 78 6.20 9.45 13.34
CA GLN A 78 6.91 8.17 13.50
C GLN A 78 6.54 7.44 14.81
N GLN A 79 6.09 8.18 15.83
CA GLN A 79 5.68 7.70 17.15
C GLN A 79 4.19 7.33 17.23
N GLY A 80 3.43 7.50 16.16
CA GLY A 80 1.99 7.26 16.12
C GLY A 80 1.14 8.40 16.69
N GLU A 81 1.75 9.57 16.95
CA GLU A 81 1.04 10.76 17.40
C GLU A 81 0.44 11.50 16.21
N GLU A 82 -0.73 12.05 16.38
CA GLU A 82 -1.43 12.80 15.35
C GLU A 82 -0.72 14.13 15.04
N VAL A 83 -0.43 14.35 13.77
CA VAL A 83 0.13 15.61 13.26
C VAL A 83 -0.99 16.54 12.79
N TRP A 84 -1.93 15.98 12.02
CA TRP A 84 -3.16 16.67 11.59
C TRP A 84 -4.22 15.65 11.17
N GLU A 85 -5.47 16.08 11.25
CA GLU A 85 -6.67 15.41 10.75
C GLU A 85 -7.39 16.34 9.80
N LYS A 86 -7.88 15.82 8.66
CA LYS A 86 -8.62 16.60 7.66
C LYS A 86 -9.72 15.78 7.01
N PHE A 87 -10.76 16.51 6.61
CA PHE A 87 -11.85 15.99 5.81
C PHE A 87 -11.97 16.79 4.52
N PHE A 88 -12.38 16.10 3.44
CA PHE A 88 -12.88 16.74 2.23
C PHE A 88 -14.29 16.25 1.99
N ALA A 89 -15.24 17.18 2.07
CA ALA A 89 -16.65 16.90 2.13
C ALA A 89 -17.41 17.37 0.89
N GLY A 90 -18.31 16.54 0.42
CA GLY A 90 -19.40 16.91 -0.46
C GLY A 90 -20.74 16.96 0.29
N LYS A 91 -21.85 17.09 -0.44
CA LYS A 91 -23.19 17.09 0.15
C LYS A 91 -23.77 15.69 0.37
N ASN A 92 -23.25 14.70 -0.32
CA ASN A 92 -23.66 13.31 -0.31
C ASN A 92 -22.47 12.42 0.10
N HIS A 93 -22.52 11.14 -0.27
CA HIS A 93 -21.43 10.21 0.01
C HIS A 93 -20.24 10.46 -0.90
N ASP A 94 -19.06 10.52 -0.29
CA ASP A 94 -17.77 10.61 -0.96
C ASP A 94 -16.83 9.56 -0.35
N PHE A 95 -16.42 8.57 -1.13
CA PHE A 95 -15.60 7.45 -0.68
C PHE A 95 -14.18 7.54 -1.23
N LEU A 96 -13.20 7.66 -0.34
CA LEU A 96 -11.79 7.66 -0.69
C LEU A 96 -11.31 6.22 -0.92
N SER A 97 -10.77 5.95 -2.11
CA SER A 97 -10.35 4.60 -2.51
C SER A 97 -8.84 4.43 -2.49
N ALA A 98 -8.07 5.43 -2.92
CA ALA A 98 -6.63 5.32 -3.04
C ALA A 98 -5.90 6.65 -2.79
N THR A 99 -4.66 6.52 -2.33
CA THR A 99 -3.78 7.66 -2.06
C THR A 99 -2.36 7.33 -2.52
N VAL A 100 -1.69 8.26 -3.18
CA VAL A 100 -0.31 8.12 -3.58
C VAL A 100 0.54 9.30 -3.13
N ASN A 101 1.75 9.03 -2.61
CA ASN A 101 2.78 10.06 -2.38
C ASN A 101 3.21 10.66 -3.72
N THR A 102 3.50 11.93 -3.73
CA THR A 102 4.07 12.58 -4.91
C THR A 102 5.53 12.97 -4.69
N GLN A 103 6.31 12.90 -5.74
CA GLN A 103 7.75 13.18 -5.70
C GLN A 103 8.04 14.64 -5.31
N GLU A 104 7.10 15.55 -5.60
CA GLU A 104 7.18 16.98 -5.22
C GLU A 104 6.75 17.25 -3.77
N GLY A 105 6.38 16.20 -3.03
CA GLY A 105 5.83 16.26 -1.68
C GLY A 105 4.29 16.34 -1.68
N GLY A 106 3.69 15.86 -0.57
CA GLY A 106 2.23 15.74 -0.43
C GLY A 106 1.64 14.53 -1.16
N PHE A 107 0.36 14.59 -1.50
CA PHE A 107 -0.40 13.40 -1.90
C PHE A 107 -1.42 13.71 -2.99
N LEU A 108 -1.72 12.72 -3.84
CA LEU A 108 -2.92 12.71 -4.66
C LEU A 108 -3.91 11.69 -4.09
N LEU A 109 -5.10 12.16 -3.79
CA LEU A 109 -6.25 11.38 -3.32
C LEU A 109 -7.13 11.06 -4.52
N ALA A 110 -7.63 9.83 -4.58
CA ALA A 110 -8.58 9.40 -5.61
C ALA A 110 -9.75 8.65 -4.95
N GLY A 111 -10.95 9.12 -5.17
CA GLY A 111 -12.16 8.51 -4.61
C GLY A 111 -13.36 8.68 -5.51
N THR A 112 -14.48 8.12 -5.06
CA THR A 112 -15.77 8.12 -5.74
C THR A 112 -16.70 9.10 -5.03
N SER A 113 -17.28 10.04 -5.77
CA SER A 113 -18.15 11.09 -5.25
C SER A 113 -19.55 11.03 -5.86
N TYR A 114 -20.55 11.01 -5.00
CA TYR A 114 -21.97 11.16 -5.35
C TYR A 114 -22.45 12.60 -5.16
N SER A 115 -21.53 13.53 -4.92
CA SER A 115 -21.82 14.92 -4.59
C SER A 115 -21.72 15.81 -5.83
N GLY A 116 -22.66 16.74 -6.00
CA GLY A 116 -22.49 17.90 -6.85
C GLY A 116 -21.57 18.94 -6.22
N LYS A 117 -21.41 20.08 -6.88
CA LYS A 117 -20.66 21.22 -6.37
C LYS A 117 -21.22 21.71 -5.04
N GLY A 118 -20.35 21.90 -4.06
CA GLY A 118 -20.69 22.44 -2.74
C GLY A 118 -19.81 21.87 -1.64
N LEU A 119 -19.80 22.50 -0.47
CA LEU A 119 -18.83 22.27 0.59
C LEU A 119 -17.40 22.40 0.04
N ASP A 120 -16.58 21.34 0.13
CA ASP A 120 -15.20 21.38 -0.38
C ASP A 120 -15.10 21.02 -1.87
N LYS A 121 -16.14 20.39 -2.46
CA LYS A 121 -16.15 20.02 -3.87
C LYS A 121 -16.43 21.23 -4.78
N LYS A 122 -15.51 21.52 -5.70
CA LYS A 122 -15.53 22.73 -6.53
C LYS A 122 -16.20 22.54 -7.90
N GLU A 123 -16.30 21.29 -8.36
CA GLU A 123 -16.90 20.94 -9.64
C GLU A 123 -18.18 20.13 -9.44
N ASP A 124 -19.15 20.32 -10.35
CA ASP A 124 -20.40 19.55 -10.33
C ASP A 124 -20.20 18.10 -10.75
N SER A 125 -21.12 17.24 -10.31
CA SER A 125 -21.26 15.88 -10.83
C SER A 125 -21.64 15.92 -12.30
N LYS A 126 -21.19 14.89 -13.05
CA LYS A 126 -21.48 14.69 -14.48
C LYS A 126 -22.42 13.53 -14.73
N GLY A 127 -22.63 12.68 -13.71
CA GLY A 127 -23.47 11.49 -13.76
C GLY A 127 -24.03 11.13 -12.39
N GLY A 128 -24.14 9.86 -12.09
CA GLY A 128 -24.52 9.34 -10.79
C GLY A 128 -23.38 9.47 -9.79
N SER A 129 -22.31 8.71 -10.00
CA SER A 129 -21.05 8.88 -9.28
C SER A 129 -19.92 9.27 -10.23
N ASP A 130 -18.97 10.06 -9.74
CA ASP A 130 -17.81 10.50 -10.49
C ASP A 130 -16.52 10.25 -9.70
N ILE A 131 -15.39 10.13 -10.41
CA ILE A 131 -14.07 10.12 -9.78
C ILE A 131 -13.74 11.53 -9.31
N TRP A 132 -13.48 11.67 -8.01
CA TRP A 132 -13.03 12.92 -7.41
C TRP A 132 -11.56 12.80 -7.01
N LEU A 133 -10.72 13.67 -7.60
CA LEU A 133 -9.29 13.75 -7.35
C LEU A 133 -8.99 15.02 -6.57
N ILE A 134 -8.14 14.90 -5.54
CA ILE A 134 -7.69 16.04 -4.74
C ILE A 134 -6.17 15.93 -4.55
N ARG A 135 -5.43 16.89 -5.06
CA ARG A 135 -4.01 17.04 -4.84
C ARG A 135 -3.79 17.92 -3.60
N ILE A 136 -3.07 17.41 -2.60
CA ILE A 136 -2.75 18.12 -1.36
C ILE A 136 -1.23 18.22 -1.15
N ASN A 137 -0.79 19.23 -0.41
CA ASN A 137 0.59 19.36 0.06
C ASN A 137 0.85 18.47 1.31
N GLU A 138 2.06 18.51 1.85
CA GLU A 138 2.43 17.73 3.05
C GLU A 138 1.64 18.13 4.31
N SER A 139 1.12 19.36 4.38
CA SER A 139 0.26 19.86 5.46
C SER A 139 -1.22 19.53 5.27
N GLY A 140 -1.56 18.84 4.17
CA GLY A 140 -2.94 18.48 3.83
C GLY A 140 -3.75 19.63 3.19
N ASP A 141 -3.11 20.73 2.78
CA ASP A 141 -3.81 21.83 2.10
C ASP A 141 -3.99 21.49 0.62
N GLU A 142 -5.17 21.78 0.10
CA GLU A 142 -5.52 21.55 -1.29
C GLU A 142 -4.67 22.38 -2.24
N LEU A 143 -4.08 21.75 -3.24
CA LEU A 143 -3.38 22.42 -4.34
C LEU A 143 -4.28 22.53 -5.57
N TRP A 144 -4.96 21.45 -5.92
CA TRP A 144 -6.00 21.39 -6.96
C TRP A 144 -6.93 20.20 -6.73
N GLN A 145 -8.12 20.26 -7.32
CA GLN A 145 -9.05 19.15 -7.38
C GLN A 145 -9.67 19.03 -8.77
N LYS A 146 -10.20 17.86 -9.09
CA LYS A 146 -10.84 17.58 -10.36
C LYS A 146 -11.91 16.51 -10.23
N THR A 147 -13.03 16.70 -10.91
CA THR A 147 -14.08 15.70 -11.08
C THR A 147 -14.01 15.12 -12.49
N ILE A 148 -13.86 13.80 -12.59
CA ILE A 148 -13.76 13.07 -13.86
C ILE A 148 -14.87 12.03 -13.89
N GLY A 149 -15.73 12.15 -14.89
CA GLY A 149 -16.85 11.25 -15.12
C GLY A 149 -17.64 11.63 -16.36
N GLY A 150 -18.72 10.91 -16.57
CA GLY A 150 -19.67 11.06 -17.68
C GLY A 150 -21.11 10.95 -17.21
N ALA A 151 -22.00 10.49 -18.08
CA ALA A 151 -23.40 10.23 -17.73
C ALA A 151 -23.59 8.90 -16.97
N SER A 152 -22.55 8.09 -16.90
CA SER A 152 -22.51 6.79 -16.22
C SER A 152 -22.08 6.93 -14.76
N ASP A 153 -21.92 5.80 -14.06
CA ASP A 153 -21.32 5.75 -12.75
C ASP A 153 -19.84 5.38 -12.88
N GLU A 154 -18.96 6.26 -12.43
CA GLU A 154 -17.52 6.05 -12.38
C GLU A 154 -17.04 5.91 -10.94
N GLU A 155 -16.21 4.89 -10.69
CA GLU A 155 -15.62 4.57 -9.39
C GLU A 155 -14.10 4.65 -9.47
N ALA A 156 -13.45 5.39 -8.56
CA ALA A 156 -12.00 5.33 -8.40
C ALA A 156 -11.57 4.06 -7.66
N ARG A 157 -10.46 3.44 -8.09
CA ARG A 157 -9.92 2.24 -7.44
C ARG A 157 -8.45 2.35 -7.10
N SER A 158 -7.64 2.89 -8.00
CA SER A 158 -6.20 2.97 -7.78
C SER A 158 -5.60 4.20 -8.45
N VAL A 159 -4.55 4.75 -7.86
CA VAL A 159 -3.81 5.89 -8.40
C VAL A 159 -2.31 5.69 -8.20
N ILE A 160 -1.51 6.03 -9.20
CA ILE A 160 -0.06 6.02 -9.14
C ILE A 160 0.51 7.29 -9.75
N GLN A 161 1.69 7.73 -9.28
CA GLN A 161 2.46 8.78 -9.95
C GLN A 161 3.44 8.15 -10.93
N THR A 162 3.60 8.78 -12.07
CA THR A 162 4.51 8.34 -13.14
C THR A 162 5.85 9.08 -13.08
N THR A 163 6.84 8.61 -13.83
CA THR A 163 8.22 9.15 -13.82
C THR A 163 8.31 10.58 -14.36
N ASP A 164 7.35 11.02 -15.15
CA ASP A 164 7.21 12.40 -15.65
C ASP A 164 6.37 13.31 -14.76
N LEU A 165 6.14 12.88 -13.50
CA LEU A 165 5.37 13.56 -12.46
C LEU A 165 3.85 13.63 -12.74
N GLY A 166 3.37 13.03 -13.82
CA GLY A 166 1.95 12.85 -14.08
C GLY A 166 1.37 11.68 -13.27
N PHE A 167 0.15 11.26 -13.62
CA PHE A 167 -0.54 10.21 -12.88
C PHE A 167 -1.27 9.26 -13.82
N PHE A 168 -1.37 8.00 -13.41
CA PHE A 168 -2.44 7.12 -13.85
C PHE A 168 -3.48 6.98 -12.75
N VAL A 169 -4.74 7.10 -13.13
CA VAL A 169 -5.90 6.78 -12.31
C VAL A 169 -6.62 5.62 -12.98
N ALA A 170 -6.83 4.54 -12.23
CA ALA A 170 -7.62 3.40 -12.67
C ALA A 170 -8.89 3.30 -11.83
N GLY A 171 -9.98 3.02 -12.49
CA GLY A 171 -11.29 2.90 -11.88
C GLY A 171 -12.19 2.01 -12.70
N ASN A 172 -13.45 1.98 -12.32
CA ASN A 172 -14.49 1.23 -13.02
C ASN A 172 -15.54 2.20 -13.57
N VAL A 173 -16.15 1.85 -14.68
CA VAL A 173 -17.32 2.55 -15.21
C VAL A 173 -18.44 1.54 -15.45
N GLN A 174 -19.65 1.88 -14.97
CA GLN A 174 -20.81 1.02 -15.10
C GLN A 174 -21.73 1.52 -16.22
N ASN A 175 -22.18 0.60 -17.08
CA ASN A 175 -23.11 0.89 -18.18
C ASN A 175 -22.69 2.07 -19.08
N ALA A 176 -21.40 2.18 -19.35
CA ALA A 176 -20.90 3.25 -20.21
C ALA A 176 -21.39 3.11 -21.64
N ALA A 177 -21.79 4.22 -22.27
CA ALA A 177 -22.25 4.22 -23.67
C ALA A 177 -21.20 3.71 -24.67
N LYS A 178 -19.91 3.81 -24.33
CA LYS A 178 -18.77 3.25 -25.08
C LYS A 178 -18.11 2.08 -24.39
N GLY A 179 -18.77 1.47 -23.40
CA GLY A 179 -18.31 0.28 -22.69
C GLY A 179 -18.63 -1.00 -23.48
N TYR A 180 -18.22 -2.11 -22.91
CA TYR A 180 -18.34 -3.44 -23.51
C TYR A 180 -19.28 -4.36 -22.73
N GLY A 181 -19.34 -4.18 -21.40
CA GLY A 181 -20.07 -5.04 -20.47
C GLY A 181 -20.88 -4.27 -19.43
N SER A 182 -21.23 -4.97 -18.36
CA SER A 182 -21.96 -4.38 -17.24
C SER A 182 -21.11 -3.40 -16.43
N LYS A 183 -19.82 -3.70 -16.29
CA LYS A 183 -18.81 -2.84 -15.68
C LYS A 183 -17.49 -3.06 -16.40
N ASP A 184 -16.81 -1.99 -16.73
CA ASP A 184 -15.55 -1.99 -17.47
C ASP A 184 -14.49 -1.18 -16.73
N VAL A 185 -13.23 -1.44 -17.03
CA VAL A 185 -12.09 -0.72 -16.47
C VAL A 185 -11.90 0.61 -17.18
N LEU A 186 -11.85 1.68 -16.40
CA LEU A 186 -11.57 3.04 -16.85
C LEU A 186 -10.12 3.41 -16.49
N ILE A 187 -9.32 3.81 -17.47
CA ILE A 187 -7.93 4.24 -17.29
C ILE A 187 -7.81 5.69 -17.74
N ILE A 188 -7.29 6.54 -16.88
CA ILE A 188 -7.10 7.96 -17.10
C ILE A 188 -5.62 8.30 -16.92
N ARG A 189 -5.01 8.91 -17.93
CA ARG A 189 -3.66 9.46 -17.85
C ARG A 189 -3.75 10.95 -17.64
N LEU A 190 -3.11 11.45 -16.58
CA LEU A 190 -3.06 12.87 -16.24
C LEU A 190 -1.63 13.40 -16.36
N ASP A 191 -1.50 14.66 -16.74
CA ASP A 191 -0.26 15.41 -16.55
C ASP A 191 -0.06 15.79 -15.06
N LYS A 192 1.06 16.38 -14.72
CA LYS A 192 1.39 16.78 -13.33
C LYS A 192 0.42 17.81 -12.71
N ASN A 193 -0.31 18.55 -13.53
CA ASN A 193 -1.26 19.58 -13.10
C ASN A 193 -2.70 19.08 -13.08
N GLY A 194 -2.93 17.77 -13.31
CA GLY A 194 -4.25 17.16 -13.36
C GLY A 194 -4.98 17.31 -14.71
N GLY A 195 -4.29 17.79 -15.77
CA GLY A 195 -4.81 17.81 -17.13
C GLY A 195 -4.95 16.39 -17.70
N ILE A 196 -6.09 16.05 -18.31
CA ILE A 196 -6.33 14.74 -18.91
C ILE A 196 -5.55 14.63 -20.22
N ALA A 197 -4.54 13.77 -20.25
CA ALA A 197 -3.76 13.47 -21.46
C ALA A 197 -4.43 12.40 -22.33
N SER A 198 -4.98 11.35 -21.70
CA SER A 198 -5.74 10.30 -22.36
C SER A 198 -6.74 9.65 -21.42
N GLN A 199 -7.78 9.05 -21.98
CA GLN A 199 -8.78 8.25 -21.28
C GLN A 199 -9.20 7.10 -22.17
N ILE A 200 -9.20 5.87 -21.64
CA ILE A 200 -9.65 4.67 -22.33
C ILE A 200 -10.53 3.83 -21.44
N ILE A 201 -11.48 3.11 -22.04
CA ILE A 201 -12.28 2.07 -21.40
C ILE A 201 -11.87 0.75 -22.01
N ILE A 202 -11.61 -0.25 -21.17
CA ILE A 202 -11.24 -1.59 -21.60
C ILE A 202 -12.08 -2.61 -20.82
N GLY A 203 -12.48 -3.67 -21.50
CA GLY A 203 -13.31 -4.73 -20.91
C GLY A 203 -13.83 -5.70 -21.95
N GLY A 204 -14.60 -6.67 -21.48
CA GLY A 204 -15.34 -7.62 -22.28
C GLY A 204 -16.85 -7.51 -22.04
N LYS A 205 -17.63 -8.55 -22.37
CA LYS A 205 -19.10 -8.50 -22.25
C LYS A 205 -19.62 -8.74 -20.81
N GLY A 206 -18.76 -9.18 -19.92
CA GLY A 206 -19.11 -9.47 -18.52
C GLY A 206 -18.86 -8.30 -17.58
N LEU A 207 -18.37 -8.62 -16.41
CA LEU A 207 -17.93 -7.70 -15.40
C LEU A 207 -16.41 -7.69 -15.36
N ASP A 208 -15.81 -6.52 -15.45
CA ASP A 208 -14.37 -6.30 -15.37
C ASP A 208 -14.10 -5.17 -14.36
N GLU A 209 -13.49 -5.51 -13.21
CA GLU A 209 -13.22 -4.56 -12.12
C GLU A 209 -11.72 -4.47 -11.83
N VAL A 210 -11.16 -3.27 -11.95
CA VAL A 210 -9.79 -3.06 -11.51
C VAL A 210 -9.72 -3.08 -9.99
N GLU A 211 -8.74 -3.83 -9.46
CA GLU A 211 -8.51 -3.93 -8.02
C GLU A 211 -7.25 -3.15 -7.60
N LYS A 212 -6.18 -3.27 -8.37
CA LYS A 212 -4.91 -2.64 -8.04
C LYS A 212 -4.15 -2.23 -9.28
N MET A 213 -3.36 -1.18 -9.14
CA MET A 213 -2.40 -0.73 -10.15
C MET A 213 -1.07 -0.40 -9.48
N VAL A 214 0.04 -0.76 -10.11
CA VAL A 214 1.38 -0.41 -9.68
C VAL A 214 2.17 0.22 -10.82
N PRO A 215 3.07 1.19 -10.56
CA PRO A 215 3.93 1.76 -11.59
C PRO A 215 4.93 0.70 -12.07
N THR A 216 5.37 0.80 -13.32
CA THR A 216 6.40 -0.08 -13.88
C THR A 216 7.68 0.69 -14.18
N LYS A 217 8.84 -0.01 -14.25
CA LYS A 217 10.16 0.61 -14.41
C LYS A 217 10.31 1.44 -15.69
N ASP A 218 9.54 1.10 -16.71
CA ASP A 218 9.50 1.78 -18.03
C ASP A 218 8.60 3.04 -18.04
N GLY A 219 8.03 3.41 -16.89
CA GLY A 219 7.13 4.55 -16.74
C GLY A 219 5.67 4.28 -17.08
N GLY A 220 5.31 3.03 -17.38
CA GLY A 220 3.95 2.56 -17.56
C GLY A 220 3.29 2.10 -16.25
N ALA A 221 2.32 1.19 -16.37
CA ALA A 221 1.59 0.62 -15.24
C ALA A 221 1.24 -0.85 -15.47
N LEU A 222 1.15 -1.62 -14.38
CA LEU A 222 0.55 -2.94 -14.36
C LEU A 222 -0.75 -2.88 -13.57
N LEU A 223 -1.83 -3.42 -14.15
CA LEU A 223 -3.15 -3.50 -13.53
C LEU A 223 -3.49 -4.96 -13.22
N GLY A 224 -4.08 -5.18 -12.05
CA GLY A 224 -4.79 -6.40 -11.69
C GLY A 224 -6.29 -6.13 -11.77
N VAL A 225 -6.97 -6.89 -12.58
CA VAL A 225 -8.40 -6.79 -12.85
C VAL A 225 -9.06 -8.13 -12.52
N TYR A 226 -10.14 -8.09 -11.77
CA TYR A 226 -11.05 -9.22 -11.64
C TYR A 226 -11.97 -9.23 -12.85
N SER A 227 -11.96 -10.31 -13.62
CA SER A 227 -12.69 -10.38 -14.89
C SER A 227 -13.58 -11.61 -14.97
N ARG A 228 -14.85 -11.40 -15.33
CA ARG A 228 -15.83 -12.43 -15.71
C ARG A 228 -16.12 -12.45 -17.20
N SER A 229 -15.26 -11.80 -17.97
CA SER A 229 -15.43 -11.66 -19.42
C SER A 229 -14.60 -12.69 -20.18
N ASN A 230 -15.21 -13.36 -21.13
CA ASN A 230 -14.50 -14.08 -22.17
C ASN A 230 -13.90 -13.11 -23.19
N THR A 231 -13.13 -13.63 -24.14
CA THR A 231 -12.63 -12.85 -25.29
C THR A 231 -13.74 -12.09 -25.97
N GLY A 232 -13.53 -10.79 -26.16
CA GLY A 232 -14.50 -9.88 -26.80
C GLY A 232 -14.38 -8.46 -26.25
N GLY A 233 -15.00 -7.52 -26.89
CA GLY A 233 -14.77 -6.10 -26.59
C GLY A 233 -13.32 -5.73 -26.88
N SER A 234 -12.61 -5.21 -25.88
CA SER A 234 -11.18 -4.97 -25.96
C SER A 234 -10.33 -6.10 -25.36
N LYS A 235 -10.93 -7.03 -24.60
CA LYS A 235 -10.26 -8.18 -23.98
C LYS A 235 -9.94 -9.26 -25.01
N LYS A 236 -8.69 -9.70 -25.08
CA LYS A 236 -8.20 -10.69 -26.06
C LYS A 236 -7.95 -12.07 -25.44
N THR A 237 -7.94 -12.15 -24.11
CA THR A 237 -7.69 -13.39 -23.38
C THR A 237 -8.99 -14.09 -22.99
N GLU A 238 -8.97 -15.43 -23.00
CA GLU A 238 -10.09 -16.26 -22.52
C GLU A 238 -10.19 -16.24 -21.00
N ASN A 239 -11.42 -16.42 -20.49
CA ASN A 239 -11.70 -16.72 -19.10
C ASN A 239 -11.74 -18.22 -18.89
N TYR A 240 -11.26 -18.71 -17.73
CA TYR A 240 -11.18 -20.14 -17.44
C TYR A 240 -12.34 -20.66 -16.57
N GLY A 241 -12.99 -19.74 -15.82
CA GLY A 241 -14.02 -20.10 -14.88
C GLY A 241 -15.05 -19.02 -14.60
N GLU A 242 -15.40 -18.88 -13.32
CA GLU A 242 -16.37 -17.87 -12.88
C GLU A 242 -15.80 -16.46 -12.95
N GLY A 243 -14.62 -16.25 -12.39
CA GLY A 243 -13.88 -15.02 -12.44
C GLY A 243 -12.39 -15.31 -12.36
N ASP A 244 -11.56 -14.53 -13.07
CA ASP A 244 -10.14 -14.75 -13.21
C ASP A 244 -9.33 -13.48 -12.96
N TYR A 245 -8.02 -13.63 -12.72
CA TYR A 245 -7.06 -12.54 -12.73
C TYR A 245 -6.78 -12.12 -14.18
N TRP A 246 -7.25 -10.98 -14.58
CA TRP A 246 -6.87 -10.36 -15.85
C TRP A 246 -5.79 -9.31 -15.60
N ILE A 247 -4.58 -9.56 -16.07
CA ILE A 247 -3.40 -8.73 -15.84
C ILE A 247 -3.10 -7.95 -17.10
N ILE A 248 -3.00 -6.63 -16.97
CA ILE A 248 -2.86 -5.71 -18.09
C ILE A 248 -1.64 -4.83 -17.87
N LYS A 249 -0.71 -4.84 -18.82
CA LYS A 249 0.43 -3.94 -18.84
C LYS A 249 0.16 -2.77 -19.77
N LEU A 250 0.31 -1.57 -19.25
CA LEU A 250 0.23 -0.32 -20.00
C LEU A 250 1.63 0.26 -20.21
N ASN A 251 1.85 0.87 -21.37
CA ASN A 251 3.02 1.71 -21.60
C ASN A 251 2.86 3.09 -20.91
N LYS A 252 3.88 3.93 -20.98
CA LYS A 252 3.88 5.29 -20.42
C LYS A 252 2.76 6.21 -20.96
N ASP A 253 2.24 5.95 -22.15
CA ASP A 253 1.18 6.72 -22.78
C ASP A 253 -0.23 6.19 -22.46
N GLY A 254 -0.33 5.13 -21.64
CA GLY A 254 -1.58 4.49 -21.23
C GLY A 254 -2.16 3.52 -22.26
N LYS A 255 -1.38 3.05 -23.23
CA LYS A 255 -1.82 2.04 -24.19
C LYS A 255 -1.46 0.65 -23.68
N VAL A 256 -2.36 -0.31 -23.93
CA VAL A 256 -2.13 -1.72 -23.60
C VAL A 256 -0.97 -2.27 -24.44
N GLU A 257 0.07 -2.78 -23.77
CA GLU A 257 1.21 -3.48 -24.39
C GLU A 257 0.96 -4.97 -24.47
N TRP A 258 0.54 -5.55 -23.36
CA TRP A 258 0.16 -6.95 -23.28
C TRP A 258 -0.91 -7.17 -22.20
N GLU A 259 -1.60 -8.27 -22.30
CA GLU A 259 -2.56 -8.75 -21.32
C GLU A 259 -2.42 -10.27 -21.15
N LYS A 260 -2.67 -10.77 -19.94
CA LYS A 260 -2.66 -12.18 -19.57
C LYS A 260 -3.84 -12.49 -18.68
N ASN A 261 -4.33 -13.71 -18.74
CA ASN A 261 -5.39 -14.19 -17.86
C ASN A 261 -4.89 -15.39 -17.05
N TYR A 262 -5.15 -15.37 -15.74
CA TYR A 262 -4.77 -16.45 -14.82
C TYR A 262 -6.01 -16.87 -14.04
N GLY A 263 -6.35 -18.18 -14.07
CA GLY A 263 -7.50 -18.69 -13.40
C GLY A 263 -7.71 -20.19 -13.58
N GLY A 264 -8.71 -20.70 -12.89
CA GLY A 264 -9.20 -22.05 -12.99
C GLY A 264 -10.72 -22.09 -13.17
N LYS A 265 -11.37 -23.22 -12.87
CA LYS A 265 -12.82 -23.36 -13.07
C LYS A 265 -13.67 -22.61 -12.03
N GLY A 266 -13.13 -22.30 -10.86
CA GLY A 266 -13.81 -21.56 -9.81
C GLY A 266 -13.65 -20.06 -9.97
N ASP A 267 -13.84 -19.38 -8.85
CA ASP A 267 -13.72 -17.92 -8.76
C ASP A 267 -12.32 -17.54 -8.24
N ASP A 268 -11.59 -16.80 -9.03
CA ASP A 268 -10.22 -16.36 -8.75
C ASP A 268 -10.19 -14.84 -8.74
N HIS A 269 -9.90 -14.22 -7.59
CA HIS A 269 -10.01 -12.78 -7.37
C HIS A 269 -8.66 -12.15 -7.04
N VAL A 270 -8.10 -11.37 -7.97
CA VAL A 270 -6.88 -10.60 -7.73
C VAL A 270 -7.11 -9.50 -6.69
N ARG A 271 -6.14 -9.30 -5.80
CA ARG A 271 -6.23 -8.28 -4.73
C ARG A 271 -5.08 -7.30 -4.75
N THR A 272 -3.89 -7.77 -5.04
CA THR A 272 -2.69 -6.95 -4.91
C THR A 272 -1.63 -7.32 -5.93
N LEU A 273 -0.78 -6.35 -6.22
CA LEU A 273 0.33 -6.45 -7.16
C LEU A 273 1.59 -5.89 -6.52
N ALA A 274 2.74 -6.43 -6.87
CA ALA A 274 4.03 -5.84 -6.52
C ALA A 274 5.05 -5.98 -7.66
N LEU A 275 5.99 -5.04 -7.70
CA LEU A 275 7.18 -5.15 -8.55
C LEU A 275 8.24 -5.99 -7.83
N THR A 276 8.88 -6.87 -8.57
CA THR A 276 10.06 -7.61 -8.14
C THR A 276 11.30 -7.17 -8.92
N SER A 277 12.45 -7.65 -8.55
CA SER A 277 13.68 -7.39 -9.32
C SER A 277 13.63 -8.00 -10.73
N THR A 278 12.85 -9.07 -10.92
CA THR A 278 12.77 -9.85 -12.17
C THR A 278 11.49 -9.65 -12.96
N GLY A 279 10.51 -8.93 -12.41
CA GLY A 279 9.22 -8.72 -13.06
C GLY A 279 8.12 -8.34 -12.05
N TYR A 280 7.09 -9.15 -11.95
CA TYR A 280 5.87 -8.83 -11.20
C TYR A 280 5.45 -10.00 -10.31
N LEU A 281 4.81 -9.66 -9.19
CA LEU A 281 4.10 -10.61 -8.36
C LEU A 281 2.63 -10.19 -8.28
N ILE A 282 1.76 -11.13 -8.55
CA ILE A 282 0.30 -10.99 -8.50
C ILE A 282 -0.21 -11.86 -7.36
N GLY A 283 -1.10 -11.34 -6.55
CA GLY A 283 -1.69 -12.09 -5.44
C GLY A 283 -3.16 -11.81 -5.24
N GLY A 284 -3.87 -12.79 -4.76
CA GLY A 284 -5.28 -12.71 -4.45
C GLY A 284 -5.80 -14.02 -3.85
N GLU A 285 -7.09 -14.24 -4.04
CA GLU A 285 -7.83 -15.39 -3.56
C GLU A 285 -8.17 -16.33 -4.72
N SER A 286 -8.28 -17.63 -4.44
CA SER A 286 -8.69 -18.62 -5.43
C SER A 286 -9.57 -19.71 -4.80
N ARG A 287 -10.69 -20.01 -5.47
CA ARG A 287 -11.55 -21.16 -5.21
C ARG A 287 -11.36 -22.28 -6.22
N SER A 288 -10.36 -22.15 -7.09
CA SER A 288 -10.11 -23.11 -8.15
C SER A 288 -9.20 -24.23 -7.70
N GLU A 289 -9.62 -25.45 -7.95
CA GLU A 289 -8.72 -26.60 -8.05
C GLU A 289 -7.74 -26.41 -9.21
N ARG A 290 -6.81 -27.34 -9.40
CA ARG A 290 -5.92 -27.36 -10.57
C ARG A 290 -6.74 -27.48 -11.86
N SER A 291 -6.88 -26.38 -12.57
CA SER A 291 -7.68 -26.28 -13.81
C SER A 291 -7.32 -24.98 -14.54
N GLY A 292 -7.73 -24.85 -15.80
CA GLY A 292 -7.34 -23.71 -16.61
C GLY A 292 -5.82 -23.63 -16.74
N ASN A 293 -5.22 -22.49 -16.37
CA ASN A 293 -3.76 -22.38 -16.25
C ASN A 293 -3.28 -22.31 -14.78
N LYS A 294 -4.17 -22.55 -13.81
CA LYS A 294 -3.79 -22.71 -12.41
C LYS A 294 -3.23 -24.11 -12.16
N THR A 295 -1.94 -24.18 -11.82
CA THR A 295 -1.22 -25.42 -11.49
C THR A 295 -1.09 -25.67 -9.99
N ALA A 296 -1.29 -24.63 -9.15
CA ALA A 296 -1.35 -24.74 -7.70
C ALA A 296 -2.68 -25.39 -7.25
N GLY A 297 -2.63 -26.24 -6.22
CA GLY A 297 -3.83 -26.89 -5.65
C GLY A 297 -4.65 -25.91 -4.81
N LEU A 298 -5.82 -26.38 -4.41
CA LEU A 298 -6.68 -25.80 -3.38
C LEU A 298 -6.66 -26.74 -2.18
N GLU A 299 -6.48 -26.22 -0.96
CA GLU A 299 -6.52 -27.03 0.25
C GLU A 299 -7.91 -27.03 0.88
N GLU A 300 -8.48 -25.84 1.13
CA GLU A 300 -9.78 -25.71 1.78
C GLU A 300 -10.42 -24.34 1.45
N GLY A 301 -11.69 -24.37 1.04
CA GLY A 301 -12.52 -23.16 0.86
C GLY A 301 -11.96 -22.18 -0.17
N THR A 302 -11.26 -21.16 0.31
CA THR A 302 -10.62 -20.13 -0.52
C THR A 302 -9.20 -19.92 -0.06
N ASP A 303 -8.23 -20.27 -0.89
CA ASP A 303 -6.80 -20.13 -0.59
C ASP A 303 -6.21 -18.87 -1.19
N LEU A 304 -5.11 -18.41 -0.63
CA LEU A 304 -4.25 -17.44 -1.29
C LEU A 304 -3.62 -18.05 -2.53
N TRP A 305 -3.60 -17.30 -3.61
CA TRP A 305 -2.91 -17.69 -4.82
C TRP A 305 -1.98 -16.60 -5.31
N LEU A 306 -0.70 -16.94 -5.44
CA LEU A 306 0.35 -16.07 -5.95
C LEU A 306 0.82 -16.56 -7.31
N VAL A 307 1.02 -15.62 -8.23
CA VAL A 307 1.61 -15.85 -9.56
C VAL A 307 2.76 -14.87 -9.75
N SER A 308 3.96 -15.38 -9.96
CA SER A 308 5.15 -14.59 -10.29
C SER A 308 5.37 -14.58 -11.79
N LEU A 309 5.56 -13.39 -12.34
CA LEU A 309 5.76 -13.16 -13.77
C LEU A 309 7.09 -12.46 -14.02
N ASP A 310 7.67 -12.71 -15.18
CA ASP A 310 8.76 -11.89 -15.71
C ASP A 310 8.26 -10.53 -16.24
N GLU A 311 9.16 -9.69 -16.74
CA GLU A 311 8.80 -8.36 -17.28
C GLU A 311 7.94 -8.42 -18.56
N ARG A 312 7.88 -9.58 -19.24
CA ARG A 312 7.04 -9.84 -20.42
C ARG A 312 5.67 -10.42 -20.08
N GLY A 313 5.43 -10.68 -18.78
CA GLY A 313 4.21 -11.30 -18.31
C GLY A 313 4.20 -12.83 -18.47
N GLU A 314 5.35 -13.47 -18.67
CA GLU A 314 5.46 -14.93 -18.68
C GLU A 314 5.62 -15.46 -17.25
N GLU A 315 4.91 -16.56 -16.96
CA GLU A 315 4.92 -17.17 -15.63
C GLU A 315 6.32 -17.71 -15.27
N ILE A 316 6.79 -17.35 -14.07
CA ILE A 316 7.99 -17.92 -13.47
C ILE A 316 7.60 -19.04 -12.50
N TRP A 317 6.64 -18.78 -11.61
CA TRP A 317 6.07 -19.76 -10.69
C TRP A 317 4.69 -19.33 -10.21
N GLN A 318 3.91 -20.30 -9.71
CA GLN A 318 2.69 -20.05 -8.97
C GLN A 318 2.60 -20.94 -7.74
N LYS A 319 2.00 -20.45 -6.67
CA LYS A 319 1.86 -21.11 -5.37
C LYS A 319 0.53 -20.77 -4.72
N SER A 320 -0.04 -21.74 -4.00
CA SER A 320 -1.18 -21.52 -3.10
C SER A 320 -0.74 -21.69 -1.64
N TYR A 321 -1.41 -20.95 -0.75
CA TYR A 321 -1.21 -21.04 0.69
C TYR A 321 -2.57 -20.98 1.38
N SER A 322 -2.77 -21.82 2.39
CA SER A 322 -4.02 -21.88 3.13
C SER A 322 -3.79 -21.59 4.62
N PHE A 323 -4.66 -20.77 5.20
CA PHE A 323 -4.81 -20.55 6.63
C PHE A 323 -6.11 -21.16 7.16
N LYS A 324 -6.81 -21.89 6.29
CA LYS A 324 -8.16 -22.48 6.46
C LYS A 324 -9.28 -21.45 6.23
N ASN A 325 -10.51 -21.97 5.99
CA ASN A 325 -11.69 -21.15 5.69
C ASN A 325 -11.49 -20.26 4.46
N ARG A 326 -11.85 -18.99 4.56
CA ARG A 326 -11.67 -18.01 3.49
C ARG A 326 -10.51 -17.06 3.80
N ASP A 327 -9.43 -17.23 3.08
CA ASP A 327 -8.25 -16.38 3.21
C ASP A 327 -8.31 -15.18 2.26
N VAL A 328 -8.15 -13.99 2.80
CA VAL A 328 -8.21 -12.73 2.05
C VAL A 328 -6.86 -12.03 2.12
N LEU A 329 -6.22 -11.85 0.96
CA LEU A 329 -4.96 -11.13 0.84
C LEU A 329 -5.22 -9.63 0.71
N MET A 330 -4.68 -8.82 1.62
CA MET A 330 -4.89 -7.36 1.60
C MET A 330 -3.67 -6.57 1.15
N GLY A 331 -2.48 -7.12 1.26
CA GLY A 331 -1.30 -6.42 0.80
C GLY A 331 -0.06 -7.29 0.78
N MET A 332 0.96 -6.82 0.05
CA MET A 332 2.27 -7.44 0.01
C MET A 332 3.37 -6.40 -0.09
N SER A 333 4.52 -6.73 0.48
CA SER A 333 5.73 -5.92 0.44
C SER A 333 6.89 -6.79 -0.02
N VAL A 334 7.58 -6.34 -1.07
CA VAL A 334 8.77 -7.02 -1.59
C VAL A 334 9.98 -6.58 -0.79
N ILE A 335 10.78 -7.54 -0.33
CA ILE A 335 12.04 -7.30 0.38
C ILE A 335 13.17 -7.41 -0.64
N THR A 336 13.99 -6.36 -0.73
CA THR A 336 15.14 -6.30 -1.64
C THR A 336 16.44 -6.10 -0.87
N LYS A 337 17.55 -6.59 -1.42
CA LYS A 337 18.91 -6.30 -0.98
C LYS A 337 19.73 -5.76 -2.13
N SER A 338 20.66 -4.86 -1.83
CA SER A 338 21.62 -4.36 -2.80
C SER A 338 22.69 -5.43 -3.08
N GLN A 339 22.97 -5.71 -4.35
CA GLN A 339 24.12 -6.50 -4.77
C GLN A 339 25.08 -5.61 -5.55
N GLU A 340 26.35 -5.63 -5.15
CA GLU A 340 27.41 -4.98 -5.93
C GLU A 340 27.79 -5.87 -7.13
N GLU A 341 27.36 -5.48 -8.32
CA GLU A 341 27.84 -6.05 -9.58
C GLU A 341 28.62 -4.99 -10.37
N ARG A 342 29.93 -5.15 -10.48
CA ARG A 342 30.83 -4.38 -11.36
C ARG A 342 30.39 -2.91 -11.58
N ALA A 343 30.45 -2.12 -10.50
CA ALA A 343 30.16 -0.68 -10.47
C ALA A 343 28.68 -0.24 -10.60
N LYS A 344 27.71 -1.13 -10.47
CA LYS A 344 26.30 -0.79 -10.34
C LYS A 344 25.67 -1.58 -9.19
N ASN A 345 25.08 -0.88 -8.23
CA ASN A 345 24.23 -1.51 -7.21
C ASN A 345 22.94 -1.96 -7.88
N LYS A 346 22.68 -3.25 -7.88
CA LYS A 346 21.45 -3.86 -8.37
C LYS A 346 20.62 -4.32 -7.18
N GLU A 347 19.37 -3.88 -7.11
CA GLU A 347 18.43 -4.42 -6.12
C GLU A 347 17.96 -5.80 -6.56
N VAL A 348 18.05 -6.79 -5.66
CA VAL A 348 17.59 -8.16 -5.87
C VAL A 348 16.50 -8.47 -4.86
N THR A 349 15.38 -9.01 -5.33
CA THR A 349 14.31 -9.50 -4.46
C THR A 349 14.81 -10.71 -3.67
N THR A 350 14.71 -10.66 -2.36
CA THR A 350 15.09 -11.74 -1.45
C THR A 350 13.91 -12.46 -0.85
N GLY A 351 12.75 -11.80 -0.80
CA GLY A 351 11.51 -12.38 -0.30
C GLY A 351 10.33 -11.44 -0.38
N ILE A 352 9.19 -11.92 0.05
CA ILE A 352 7.91 -11.22 0.01
C ILE A 352 7.20 -11.41 1.35
N LEU A 353 6.81 -10.31 1.98
CA LEU A 353 5.93 -10.29 3.14
C LEU A 353 4.50 -10.03 2.68
N LEU A 354 3.60 -10.92 3.04
CA LEU A 354 2.18 -10.87 2.73
C LEU A 354 1.41 -10.62 4.02
N GLY A 355 0.29 -9.95 3.93
CA GLY A 355 -0.62 -9.75 5.05
C GLY A 355 -2.07 -9.78 4.61
N GLY A 356 -2.90 -10.35 5.47
CA GLY A 356 -4.30 -10.51 5.23
C GLY A 356 -5.05 -10.91 6.48
N TYR A 357 -6.26 -11.38 6.28
CA TYR A 357 -7.10 -11.93 7.35
C TYR A 357 -7.81 -13.20 6.85
N THR A 358 -8.22 -14.05 7.80
CA THR A 358 -9.05 -15.22 7.52
C THR A 358 -10.46 -14.92 8.00
N GLN A 359 -11.45 -15.19 7.16
CA GLN A 359 -12.87 -15.05 7.46
C GLN A 359 -13.52 -16.43 7.56
N ALA A 360 -14.29 -16.65 8.63
CA ALA A 360 -15.05 -17.89 8.77
C ALA A 360 -16.10 -18.08 7.65
N GLU A 361 -16.22 -19.30 7.15
CA GLU A 361 -17.33 -19.70 6.31
C GLU A 361 -18.49 -20.18 7.20
N GLY A 362 -19.49 -19.33 7.42
CA GLY A 362 -20.68 -19.68 8.19
C GLY A 362 -21.02 -18.71 9.31
N ARG A 363 -21.64 -19.20 10.40
CA ARG A 363 -21.89 -18.36 11.59
C ARG A 363 -20.57 -18.06 12.28
N ILE A 364 -20.30 -16.79 12.50
CA ILE A 364 -19.16 -16.31 13.25
C ILE A 364 -19.24 -16.87 14.67
N GLU A 365 -18.50 -17.92 14.92
CA GLU A 365 -18.22 -18.41 16.25
C GLU A 365 -16.83 -17.91 16.63
N THR A 366 -16.74 -17.25 17.74
CA THR A 366 -15.55 -16.72 18.43
C THR A 366 -14.18 -17.23 17.94
N ASP A 367 -13.31 -16.36 17.45
CA ASP A 367 -11.91 -16.49 17.01
C ASP A 367 -11.67 -16.51 15.47
N ASP A 368 -12.66 -16.19 14.63
CA ASP A 368 -12.64 -16.51 13.20
C ASP A 368 -12.08 -15.44 12.29
N GLU A 369 -11.91 -14.20 12.74
CA GLU A 369 -11.23 -13.14 11.99
C GLU A 369 -9.90 -12.80 12.66
N THR A 370 -8.81 -13.34 12.14
CA THR A 370 -7.46 -13.06 12.61
C THR A 370 -6.62 -12.48 11.49
N PHE A 371 -5.85 -11.44 11.82
CA PHE A 371 -4.81 -10.97 10.92
C PHE A 371 -3.69 -12.00 10.88
N TRP A 372 -3.16 -12.24 9.69
CA TRP A 372 -2.00 -13.08 9.52
C TRP A 372 -0.94 -12.38 8.67
N MET A 373 0.29 -12.84 8.85
CA MET A 373 1.43 -12.50 8.02
C MET A 373 2.08 -13.78 7.52
N LEU A 374 2.50 -13.77 6.26
CA LEU A 374 3.22 -14.86 5.61
C LEU A 374 4.48 -14.27 4.97
N TYR A 375 5.61 -14.85 5.27
CA TYR A 375 6.86 -14.55 4.57
C TYR A 375 7.26 -15.72 3.69
N VAL A 376 7.48 -15.41 2.42
CA VAL A 376 7.97 -16.35 1.41
C VAL A 376 9.29 -15.86 0.81
N ASP A 377 10.14 -16.78 0.37
CA ASP A 377 11.36 -16.44 -0.35
C ASP A 377 11.04 -15.95 -1.78
N GLN A 378 12.07 -15.59 -2.56
CA GLN A 378 11.92 -15.14 -3.95
C GLN A 378 11.29 -16.17 -4.89
N ASN A 379 11.29 -17.45 -4.52
CA ASN A 379 10.72 -18.56 -5.28
C ASN A 379 9.33 -18.98 -4.79
N GLY A 380 8.75 -18.21 -3.85
CA GLY A 380 7.46 -18.49 -3.26
C GLY A 380 7.47 -19.63 -2.23
N ASN A 381 8.63 -20.05 -1.72
CA ASN A 381 8.65 -21.06 -0.65
C ASN A 381 8.39 -20.39 0.69
N GLU A 382 7.40 -20.90 1.42
CA GLU A 382 7.08 -20.41 2.75
C GLU A 382 8.27 -20.56 3.68
N GLN A 383 8.61 -19.48 4.38
CA GLN A 383 9.65 -19.45 5.38
C GLN A 383 9.06 -19.44 6.79
N TRP A 384 8.01 -18.66 6.99
CA TRP A 384 7.22 -18.64 8.23
C TRP A 384 5.86 -17.99 8.00
N ARG A 385 4.91 -18.32 8.87
CA ARG A 385 3.60 -17.66 9.00
C ARG A 385 3.33 -17.30 10.45
N LYS A 386 2.59 -16.22 10.66
CA LYS A 386 2.22 -15.73 11.99
C LYS A 386 0.80 -15.23 11.99
N HIS A 387 0.09 -15.53 13.07
CA HIS A 387 -1.19 -14.90 13.36
C HIS A 387 -0.95 -13.71 14.29
N VAL A 388 -1.50 -12.55 13.94
CA VAL A 388 -1.50 -11.37 14.79
C VAL A 388 -2.77 -11.43 15.60
N LYS A 389 -2.66 -11.82 16.87
CA LYS A 389 -3.83 -11.86 17.75
C LYS A 389 -4.23 -10.44 18.12
N GLY A 390 -5.49 -10.07 17.85
CA GLY A 390 -6.13 -8.89 18.41
C GLY A 390 -6.31 -9.03 19.94
N GLU A 391 -6.55 -7.91 20.62
CA GLU A 391 -6.73 -7.89 22.09
C GLU A 391 -8.04 -8.54 22.57
N SER A 392 -8.97 -8.86 21.68
CA SER A 392 -10.30 -9.33 22.05
C SER A 392 -10.82 -10.46 21.15
N ARG A 393 -11.23 -11.56 21.79
CA ARG A 393 -11.96 -12.68 21.16
C ARG A 393 -13.37 -12.32 20.70
N LYS A 394 -13.81 -11.08 20.82
CA LYS A 394 -15.18 -10.63 20.52
C LYS A 394 -15.24 -9.52 19.47
N ARG A 395 -14.10 -9.13 18.86
CA ARG A 395 -14.03 -8.03 17.91
C ARG A 395 -13.85 -8.57 16.50
N GLU A 396 -14.65 -8.08 15.58
CA GLU A 396 -14.38 -8.22 14.16
C GLU A 396 -13.21 -7.30 13.79
N GLU A 397 -12.10 -7.89 13.37
CA GLU A 397 -10.91 -7.16 12.93
C GLU A 397 -10.66 -7.51 11.46
N ARG A 398 -10.71 -6.49 10.58
CA ARG A 398 -10.45 -6.62 9.15
C ARG A 398 -9.26 -5.79 8.76
N LEU A 399 -8.21 -6.46 8.29
CA LEU A 399 -7.06 -5.77 7.74
C LEU A 399 -7.46 -5.12 6.40
N SER A 400 -7.11 -3.84 6.23
CA SER A 400 -7.27 -3.12 4.96
C SER A 400 -5.95 -2.94 4.23
N ASP A 401 -4.85 -2.79 4.96
CA ASP A 401 -3.53 -2.59 4.34
C ASP A 401 -2.39 -3.00 5.28
N ILE A 402 -1.28 -3.44 4.69
CA ILE A 402 -0.02 -3.75 5.38
C ILE A 402 1.14 -3.05 4.67
N LYS A 403 2.04 -2.44 5.44
CA LYS A 403 3.27 -1.85 4.92
C LYS A 403 4.47 -2.31 5.72
N LEU A 404 5.50 -2.72 5.01
CA LEU A 404 6.83 -2.95 5.57
C LEU A 404 7.62 -1.65 5.48
N ASN A 405 8.09 -1.17 6.63
CA ASN A 405 8.94 0.01 6.70
C ASN A 405 10.41 -0.35 6.45
N ARG A 406 11.20 0.63 6.06
CA ARG A 406 12.64 0.46 5.81
C ARG A 406 13.44 0.08 7.06
N ASP A 407 12.90 0.30 8.26
CA ASP A 407 13.50 -0.10 9.54
C ASP A 407 13.12 -1.52 9.99
N GLY A 408 12.43 -2.27 9.15
CA GLY A 408 11.93 -3.60 9.47
C GLY A 408 10.64 -3.61 10.29
N SER A 409 10.14 -2.46 10.73
CA SER A 409 8.84 -2.41 11.38
C SER A 409 7.70 -2.56 10.36
N ILE A 410 6.58 -3.09 10.82
CA ILE A 410 5.40 -3.38 10.00
C ILE A 410 4.26 -2.50 10.49
N ILE A 411 3.57 -1.82 9.58
CA ILE A 411 2.29 -1.17 9.86
C ILE A 411 1.17 -2.07 9.36
N LEU A 412 0.25 -2.38 10.26
CA LEU A 412 -1.04 -2.98 9.96
C LEU A 412 -2.11 -1.91 10.15
N ALA A 413 -2.95 -1.72 9.16
CA ALA A 413 -4.08 -0.79 9.25
C ALA A 413 -5.36 -1.49 8.81
N GLY A 414 -6.40 -1.34 9.61
CA GLY A 414 -7.67 -2.00 9.36
C GLY A 414 -8.78 -1.42 10.20
N THR A 415 -9.89 -2.12 10.25
CA THR A 415 -11.04 -1.78 11.08
C THR A 415 -11.20 -2.77 12.22
N SER A 416 -11.70 -2.29 13.35
CA SER A 416 -12.03 -3.10 14.52
C SER A 416 -13.39 -2.66 15.07
N ALA A 417 -14.28 -3.62 15.31
CA ALA A 417 -15.62 -3.36 15.82
C ALA A 417 -15.95 -4.26 17.01
N GLU A 418 -16.57 -3.70 18.04
CA GLU A 418 -17.23 -4.46 19.11
C GLU A 418 -18.65 -4.87 18.72
N GLU A 419 -19.27 -4.11 17.81
CA GLU A 419 -20.60 -4.33 17.26
C GLU A 419 -20.55 -4.00 15.76
N LEU A 420 -21.21 -4.78 14.93
CA LEU A 420 -21.40 -4.51 13.49
C LEU A 420 -21.99 -3.10 13.30
N GLY A 421 -21.40 -2.35 12.36
CA GLY A 421 -21.82 -0.97 12.06
C GLY A 421 -21.21 0.10 12.99
N LYS A 422 -20.24 -0.28 13.84
CA LYS A 422 -19.44 0.63 14.67
C LYS A 422 -17.95 0.39 14.51
N GLU A 423 -17.53 0.15 13.27
CA GLU A 423 -16.13 -0.09 12.93
C GLU A 423 -15.32 1.19 13.09
N ASN A 424 -14.23 1.09 13.86
CA ASN A 424 -13.24 2.15 14.04
C ASN A 424 -11.95 1.78 13.33
N TRP A 425 -11.15 2.75 12.96
CA TRP A 425 -9.82 2.46 12.42
C TRP A 425 -8.88 2.01 13.52
N LYS A 426 -8.17 0.93 13.26
CA LYS A 426 -7.11 0.40 14.12
C LYS A 426 -5.82 0.36 13.34
N ILE A 427 -4.80 1.06 13.86
CA ILE A 427 -3.46 1.09 13.27
C ILE A 427 -2.49 0.54 14.30
N VAL A 428 -1.68 -0.44 13.90
CA VAL A 428 -0.69 -1.09 14.77
C VAL A 428 0.66 -1.05 14.09
N LYS A 429 1.67 -0.55 14.79
CA LYS A 429 3.08 -0.68 14.39
C LYS A 429 3.71 -1.82 15.17
N LEU A 430 4.21 -2.80 14.44
CA LEU A 430 4.86 -3.97 15.01
C LEU A 430 6.37 -3.93 14.74
N GLY A 431 7.15 -4.33 15.75
CA GLY A 431 8.51 -4.82 15.59
C GLY A 431 8.50 -6.34 15.43
N ASP A 432 9.36 -6.87 14.58
CA ASP A 432 9.53 -8.30 14.38
C ASP A 432 10.99 -8.62 14.10
N GLN A 433 11.64 -9.37 14.99
CA GLN A 433 13.07 -9.68 14.88
C GLN A 433 13.42 -10.47 13.62
N GLN A 434 12.54 -11.35 13.14
CA GLN A 434 12.78 -12.11 11.93
C GLN A 434 12.71 -11.20 10.69
N VAL A 435 11.75 -10.28 10.67
CA VAL A 435 11.64 -9.28 9.58
C VAL A 435 12.81 -8.30 9.64
N ASP A 436 13.20 -7.86 10.83
CA ASP A 436 14.33 -6.94 11.02
C ASP A 436 15.67 -7.51 10.47
N GLN A 437 15.87 -8.82 10.57
CA GLN A 437 17.03 -9.51 10.00
C GLN A 437 17.03 -9.58 8.47
N LEU A 438 15.87 -9.45 7.83
CA LEU A 438 15.75 -9.48 6.38
C LEU A 438 16.06 -8.13 5.73
N ILE A 439 15.99 -7.04 6.50
CA ILE A 439 16.18 -5.67 6.01
C ILE A 439 17.67 -5.33 6.00
N GLU A 440 18.12 -4.76 4.90
CA GLU A 440 19.47 -4.21 4.79
C GLU A 440 19.60 -2.96 5.66
N LYS A 441 20.48 -3.00 6.67
CA LYS A 441 20.73 -1.90 7.59
C LYS A 441 21.91 -1.06 7.11
N HIS A 442 21.71 0.25 7.08
CA HIS A 442 22.76 1.23 6.80
C HIS A 442 22.88 2.16 8.01
N ASP A 443 24.08 2.53 8.41
CA ASP A 443 24.28 3.49 9.50
C ASP A 443 23.72 4.87 9.15
N ILE A 444 23.82 5.26 7.88
CA ILE A 444 23.27 6.50 7.33
C ILE A 444 22.85 6.29 5.88
N LYS A 445 21.69 6.82 5.52
CA LYS A 445 21.23 6.89 4.12
C LYS A 445 20.73 8.30 3.81
N ILE A 446 21.08 8.83 2.64
CA ILE A 446 20.68 10.16 2.19
C ILE A 446 19.94 10.02 0.86
N TYR A 447 18.74 10.59 0.79
CA TYR A 447 17.93 10.53 -0.44
C TYR A 447 17.01 11.74 -0.60
N PRO A 448 16.74 12.15 -1.87
CA PRO A 448 17.48 11.75 -3.04
C PRO A 448 18.95 12.18 -2.97
N ASN A 449 19.83 11.44 -3.64
CA ASN A 449 21.24 11.85 -3.77
C ASN A 449 21.71 11.43 -5.18
N PRO A 450 21.91 12.38 -6.12
CA PRO A 450 22.00 13.84 -5.94
C PRO A 450 20.70 14.54 -5.54
N VAL A 451 20.82 15.64 -4.77
CA VAL A 451 19.72 16.42 -4.23
C VAL A 451 19.47 17.72 -5.03
N SER A 452 18.19 18.16 -5.06
CA SER A 452 17.78 19.51 -5.48
C SER A 452 17.54 20.40 -4.24
N ASP A 453 16.29 20.52 -3.78
CA ASP A 453 15.92 21.49 -2.74
C ASP A 453 15.98 20.92 -1.32
N TYR A 454 15.75 19.60 -1.17
CA TYR A 454 15.70 18.92 0.12
C TYR A 454 16.35 17.56 0.05
N ALA A 455 17.04 17.17 1.11
CA ALA A 455 17.50 15.81 1.35
C ALA A 455 16.80 15.25 2.60
N TYR A 456 16.58 13.95 2.62
CA TYR A 456 16.19 13.22 3.81
C TYR A 456 17.40 12.42 4.29
N VAL A 457 17.76 12.62 5.56
CA VAL A 457 18.85 11.90 6.22
C VAL A 457 18.24 10.85 7.13
N GLU A 458 18.47 9.60 6.81
CA GLU A 458 18.00 8.44 7.56
C GLU A 458 19.12 7.90 8.44
N ILE A 459 18.86 7.75 9.75
CA ILE A 459 19.76 7.22 10.76
C ILE A 459 19.38 5.77 11.06
N GLY A 460 20.28 4.85 10.76
CA GLY A 460 20.01 3.42 10.84
C GLY A 460 20.22 2.77 12.21
N PHE A 461 20.79 3.46 13.18
CA PHE A 461 20.99 2.98 14.54
C PHE A 461 20.09 3.69 15.54
N ASP A 462 19.98 3.13 16.77
CA ASP A 462 19.09 3.67 17.80
C ASP A 462 19.72 4.85 18.54
N PHE A 463 18.91 5.85 18.84
CA PHE A 463 19.25 7.04 19.59
C PHE A 463 17.99 7.69 20.20
N LYS A 464 18.16 8.58 21.16
CA LYS A 464 17.09 9.43 21.70
C LYS A 464 17.13 10.82 21.04
N GLU A 465 18.34 11.36 20.86
CA GLU A 465 18.60 12.62 20.18
C GLU A 465 19.84 12.47 19.30
N ALA A 466 19.84 13.15 18.17
CA ALA A 466 20.97 13.19 17.24
C ALA A 466 21.14 14.59 16.64
N ASP A 467 22.39 14.99 16.45
CA ASP A 467 22.76 16.17 15.69
C ASP A 467 23.18 15.76 14.28
N ILE A 468 22.49 16.29 13.29
CA ILE A 468 22.83 16.16 11.87
C ILE A 468 23.51 17.43 11.43
N THR A 469 24.76 17.35 11.04
CA THR A 469 25.56 18.53 10.63
C THR A 469 26.01 18.40 9.18
N LEU A 470 25.79 19.46 8.42
CA LEU A 470 26.20 19.60 7.02
C LEU A 470 27.45 20.44 6.93
N TYR A 471 28.47 19.94 6.24
CA TYR A 471 29.73 20.61 5.99
C TYR A 471 29.99 20.76 4.48
N ASP A 472 30.70 21.82 4.11
CA ASP A 472 31.36 21.87 2.80
C ASP A 472 32.61 20.96 2.78
N MET A 473 33.17 20.72 1.61
CA MET A 473 34.37 19.86 1.47
C MET A 473 35.64 20.53 2.09
N GLY A 474 35.57 21.76 2.49
CA GLY A 474 36.62 22.46 3.26
C GLY A 474 36.48 22.27 4.78
N GLY A 475 35.47 21.55 5.24
CA GLY A 475 35.21 21.30 6.66
C GLY A 475 34.47 22.44 7.38
N ARG A 476 34.00 23.46 6.66
CA ARG A 476 33.18 24.52 7.25
C ARG A 476 31.76 24.03 7.46
N GLN A 477 31.25 24.16 8.68
CA GLN A 477 29.86 23.86 9.02
C GLN A 477 28.91 24.86 8.34
N LEU A 478 27.92 24.34 7.61
CA LEU A 478 26.91 25.15 6.91
C LEU A 478 25.57 25.14 7.66
N GLN A 479 25.19 23.99 8.20
CA GLN A 479 23.91 23.80 8.90
C GLN A 479 24.04 22.73 9.97
N SER A 480 23.27 22.85 11.06
CA SER A 480 23.08 21.79 12.04
C SER A 480 21.61 21.69 12.42
N VAL A 481 21.11 20.47 12.57
CA VAL A 481 19.73 20.16 12.94
C VAL A 481 19.75 19.11 14.03
N ASN A 482 19.15 19.42 15.19
CA ASN A 482 18.90 18.43 16.23
C ASN A 482 17.59 17.69 15.92
N THR A 483 17.56 16.37 16.13
CA THR A 483 16.41 15.54 15.80
C THR A 483 16.23 14.37 16.76
N LYS A 484 14.97 13.98 16.95
CA LYS A 484 14.54 12.71 17.59
C LYS A 484 14.00 11.70 16.57
N ASN A 485 13.95 12.11 15.30
CA ASN A 485 13.37 11.33 14.22
C ASN A 485 14.44 10.51 13.49
N LYS A 486 14.12 9.25 13.19
CA LYS A 486 14.98 8.36 12.38
C LYS A 486 15.24 8.90 10.98
N VAL A 487 14.31 9.68 10.41
CA VAL A 487 14.44 10.35 9.12
C VAL A 487 14.15 11.82 9.31
N THR A 488 15.08 12.68 8.89
CA THR A 488 15.00 14.13 9.05
C THR A 488 15.21 14.83 7.72
N LYS A 489 14.32 15.77 7.40
CA LYS A 489 14.38 16.59 6.20
C LYS A 489 15.37 17.74 6.39
N ILE A 490 16.33 17.87 5.49
CA ILE A 490 17.36 18.93 5.47
C ILE A 490 17.13 19.82 4.25
N ASN A 491 17.05 21.13 4.47
CA ASN A 491 16.94 22.10 3.39
C ASN A 491 18.29 22.26 2.69
N THR A 492 18.31 22.11 1.38
CA THR A 492 19.52 22.22 0.55
C THR A 492 19.40 23.27 -0.56
N GLN A 493 18.33 24.08 -0.54
CA GLN A 493 18.08 25.10 -1.58
C GLN A 493 19.20 26.12 -1.69
N ALA A 494 19.78 26.53 -0.56
CA ALA A 494 20.87 27.53 -0.52
C ALA A 494 22.25 26.98 -0.92
N LEU A 495 22.35 25.65 -1.13
CA LEU A 495 23.63 25.05 -1.53
C LEU A 495 23.88 25.25 -3.03
N VAL A 496 25.13 25.56 -3.36
CA VAL A 496 25.60 25.56 -4.74
C VAL A 496 25.88 24.12 -5.22
N GLN A 497 25.90 23.92 -6.52
CA GLN A 497 26.25 22.63 -7.11
C GLN A 497 27.61 22.14 -6.60
N GLY A 498 27.68 20.90 -6.10
CA GLY A 498 28.90 20.35 -5.55
C GLY A 498 28.70 19.19 -4.59
N ALA A 499 29.78 18.81 -3.95
CA ALA A 499 29.81 17.74 -2.95
C ALA A 499 29.86 18.34 -1.53
N TYR A 500 29.18 17.70 -0.61
CA TYR A 500 29.07 18.08 0.80
C TYR A 500 29.20 16.84 1.67
N LEU A 501 29.51 17.02 2.95
CA LEU A 501 29.56 15.95 3.94
C LEU A 501 28.43 16.15 4.96
N ILE A 502 27.63 15.13 5.17
CA ILE A 502 26.70 15.06 6.30
C ILE A 502 27.31 14.16 7.36
N THR A 503 27.34 14.64 8.60
CA THR A 503 27.74 13.85 9.77
C THR A 503 26.57 13.78 10.74
N ILE A 504 26.48 12.64 11.43
CA ILE A 504 25.53 12.40 12.50
C ILE A 504 26.30 12.12 13.77
N LYS A 505 25.87 12.72 14.88
CA LYS A 505 26.35 12.40 16.22
C LYS A 505 25.15 12.24 17.15
N THR A 506 25.06 11.11 17.83
CA THR A 506 23.96 10.81 18.74
C THR A 506 24.33 11.07 20.20
N ASP A 507 23.30 11.10 21.07
CA ASP A 507 23.41 11.14 22.53
C ASP A 507 24.24 9.97 23.09
N THR A 508 24.31 8.84 22.42
CA THR A 508 25.14 7.67 22.75
C THR A 508 26.57 7.75 22.18
N ASN A 509 26.97 8.90 21.62
CA ASN A 509 28.25 9.13 20.93
C ASN A 509 28.48 8.24 19.69
N LYS A 510 27.47 7.58 19.14
CA LYS A 510 27.57 6.97 17.82
C LYS A 510 27.66 8.07 16.76
N THR A 511 28.54 7.86 15.80
CA THR A 511 28.75 8.78 14.68
C THR A 511 28.68 8.04 13.35
N ALA A 512 28.12 8.69 12.34
CA ALA A 512 28.15 8.23 10.96
C ALA A 512 28.34 9.44 10.03
N SER A 513 28.82 9.19 8.83
CA SER A 513 28.97 10.24 7.82
C SER A 513 28.69 9.72 6.42
N ALA A 514 28.13 10.58 5.57
CA ALA A 514 27.89 10.27 4.17
C ALA A 514 28.02 11.49 3.28
N LYS A 515 28.34 11.25 2.02
CA LYS A 515 28.48 12.28 0.99
C LYS A 515 27.11 12.67 0.43
N LEU A 516 26.85 13.96 0.37
CA LEU A 516 25.71 14.56 -0.32
C LEU A 516 26.19 15.21 -1.61
N ILE A 517 25.50 15.00 -2.70
CA ILE A 517 25.75 15.64 -4.00
C ILE A 517 24.62 16.61 -4.30
N LYS A 518 24.91 17.88 -4.48
CA LYS A 518 23.96 18.89 -4.95
C LYS A 518 24.07 19.02 -6.47
N LYS A 519 22.90 18.93 -7.17
CA LYS A 519 22.79 19.18 -8.63
C LYS A 519 22.92 20.65 -8.97
#